data_3d35c2c38df756d8f378b59297dab1db
#
_entry.id   3d35c2c38df756d8f378b59297dab1db
#
_cell.length_a   1.000
_cell.length_b   1.000
_cell.length_c   1.000
_cell.angle_alpha   90.00
_cell.angle_beta   90.00
_cell.angle_gamma   90.00
#
_symmetry.space_group_name_H-M   'P 1'
#
loop_
_entity.id
_entity.type
_entity.pdbx_description
1 polymer ?
#
loop_
_entity_poly.entity_id
_entity_poly.type
_entity_poly.pdbx_seq_one_letter_code
_entity_poly.pdbx_strand_id
1 'polypeptide(L)'
;MGVSAGQIQKINYFIKVPEEFCSQIAEAVVEENCPPCTALLSEGEAGDTMLLIFQGQVEVSKNMMVKASSGFTMSTKSIIRLETTDPAPSNDPITQPTVSVVKAPAFGIGEFSLVLDHAKRTSHVTAMTDVKYGILSLEDFSRIVDKNPSIGGPVYFEVAKSAVNNLATATQDISNLTHAFFFAVTK
;
A
#
# COMPACT_ATOMS: atom_id res chain seq x y z
N MET A 1 -17.67 -15.86 3.72
CA MET A 1 -18.46 -14.80 3.02
C MET A 1 -17.45 -14.14 2.08
N GLY A 2 -17.82 -13.87 0.84
CA GLY A 2 -16.90 -13.21 -0.12
C GLY A 2 -16.90 -11.70 0.04
N VAL A 3 -15.96 -11.05 -0.63
CA VAL A 3 -15.83 -9.60 -0.69
C VAL A 3 -17.07 -9.00 -1.36
N SER A 4 -17.58 -7.87 -0.85
CA SER A 4 -18.73 -7.17 -1.42
C SER A 4 -18.29 -5.98 -2.29
N ALA A 5 -19.14 -5.57 -3.23
CA ALA A 5 -18.93 -4.37 -4.04
C ALA A 5 -18.70 -3.12 -3.17
N GLY A 6 -19.45 -2.99 -2.07
CA GLY A 6 -19.31 -1.86 -1.14
C GLY A 6 -17.96 -1.84 -0.41
N GLN A 7 -17.32 -2.99 -0.16
CA GLN A 7 -15.96 -3.04 0.39
C GLN A 7 -14.94 -2.57 -0.67
N ILE A 8 -15.10 -3.01 -1.92
CA ILE A 8 -14.24 -2.56 -3.03
C ILE A 8 -14.36 -1.05 -3.21
N GLN A 9 -15.55 -0.50 -3.18
CA GLN A 9 -15.81 0.94 -3.39
C GLN A 9 -15.22 1.83 -2.28
N LYS A 10 -14.94 1.29 -1.09
CA LYS A 10 -14.22 2.01 -0.01
C LYS A 10 -12.72 2.17 -0.28
N ILE A 11 -12.14 1.35 -1.16
CA ILE A 11 -10.72 1.43 -1.52
C ILE A 11 -10.46 2.69 -2.34
N ASN A 12 -9.46 3.46 -1.97
CA ASN A 12 -9.11 4.75 -2.57
C ASN A 12 -9.01 4.73 -4.11
N TYR A 13 -8.58 3.64 -4.71
CA TYR A 13 -8.45 3.49 -6.17
C TYR A 13 -9.77 3.17 -6.88
N PHE A 14 -10.78 2.71 -6.16
CA PHE A 14 -12.07 2.26 -6.72
C PHE A 14 -13.26 3.17 -6.37
N ILE A 15 -13.06 4.25 -5.60
CA ILE A 15 -14.12 5.17 -5.17
C ILE A 15 -14.95 5.73 -6.35
N LYS A 16 -14.30 5.92 -7.51
CA LYS A 16 -14.94 6.46 -8.72
C LYS A 16 -15.44 5.38 -9.68
N VAL A 17 -15.25 4.12 -9.33
CA VAL A 17 -15.71 2.98 -10.13
C VAL A 17 -17.18 2.74 -9.82
N PRO A 18 -18.07 2.61 -10.83
CA PRO A 18 -19.47 2.29 -10.60
C PRO A 18 -19.66 0.97 -9.85
N GLU A 19 -20.71 0.87 -9.02
CA GLU A 19 -20.95 -0.29 -8.15
C GLU A 19 -21.06 -1.61 -8.93
N GLU A 20 -21.67 -1.58 -10.11
CA GLU A 20 -21.75 -2.73 -11.02
C GLU A 20 -20.36 -3.35 -11.32
N PHE A 21 -19.36 -2.51 -11.49
CA PHE A 21 -18.00 -2.96 -11.78
C PHE A 21 -17.24 -3.33 -10.50
N CYS A 22 -17.54 -2.68 -9.37
CA CYS A 22 -17.02 -3.09 -8.07
C CYS A 22 -17.46 -4.53 -7.74
N SER A 23 -18.63 -4.96 -8.18
CA SER A 23 -19.10 -6.34 -8.04
C SER A 23 -18.22 -7.33 -8.82
N GLN A 24 -17.82 -7.00 -10.06
CA GLN A 24 -16.93 -7.86 -10.86
C GLN A 24 -15.52 -7.95 -10.25
N ILE A 25 -15.02 -6.84 -9.70
CA ILE A 25 -13.74 -6.85 -8.97
C ILE A 25 -13.87 -7.69 -7.70
N ALA A 26 -14.97 -7.56 -6.96
CA ALA A 26 -15.22 -8.32 -5.74
C ALA A 26 -15.26 -9.83 -5.98
N GLU A 27 -15.81 -10.29 -7.12
CA GLU A 27 -15.83 -11.71 -7.53
C GLU A 27 -14.43 -12.26 -7.84
N ALA A 28 -13.50 -11.40 -8.29
CA ALA A 28 -12.14 -11.79 -8.62
C ALA A 28 -11.19 -11.73 -7.41
N VAL A 29 -11.57 -11.06 -6.34
CA VAL A 29 -10.73 -10.89 -5.14
C VAL A 29 -10.77 -12.12 -4.26
N VAL A 30 -9.60 -12.63 -3.90
CA VAL A 30 -9.45 -13.69 -2.90
C VAL A 30 -9.33 -13.04 -1.52
N GLU A 31 -10.30 -13.32 -0.63
CA GLU A 31 -10.32 -12.80 0.74
C GLU A 31 -9.44 -13.64 1.66
N GLU A 32 -8.60 -12.98 2.45
CA GLU A 32 -7.73 -13.60 3.44
C GLU A 32 -7.69 -12.82 4.76
N ASN A 33 -7.16 -13.48 5.80
CA ASN A 33 -6.90 -12.89 7.10
C ASN A 33 -5.51 -13.28 7.57
N CYS A 34 -4.85 -12.40 8.31
CA CYS A 34 -3.58 -12.73 8.93
C CYS A 34 -3.46 -12.11 10.33
N PRO A 35 -2.70 -12.76 11.24
CA PRO A 35 -2.40 -12.22 12.55
C PRO A 35 -1.34 -11.12 12.48
N PRO A 36 -1.13 -10.35 13.58
CA PRO A 36 -0.04 -9.40 13.71
C PRO A 36 1.33 -10.03 13.42
N CYS A 37 2.29 -9.22 12.99
CA CYS A 37 3.65 -9.62 12.58
C CYS A 37 3.72 -10.43 11.28
N THR A 38 2.63 -10.63 10.55
CA THR A 38 2.67 -11.28 9.24
C THR A 38 3.25 -10.31 8.20
N ALA A 39 4.27 -10.74 7.47
CA ALA A 39 4.78 -10.01 6.30
C ALA A 39 3.80 -10.21 5.13
N LEU A 40 3.18 -9.13 4.68
CA LEU A 40 2.24 -9.12 3.57
C LEU A 40 2.94 -8.87 2.23
N LEU A 41 3.92 -7.97 2.20
CA LEU A 41 4.76 -7.66 1.04
C LEU A 41 6.21 -7.50 1.49
N SER A 42 7.16 -7.94 0.65
CA SER A 42 8.60 -7.80 0.90
C SER A 42 9.25 -6.89 -0.14
N GLU A 43 10.00 -5.88 0.29
CA GLU A 43 10.74 -4.97 -0.60
C GLU A 43 11.67 -5.73 -1.56
N GLY A 44 11.64 -5.38 -2.83
CA GLY A 44 12.47 -5.96 -3.87
C GLY A 44 11.91 -7.23 -4.53
N GLU A 45 10.93 -7.91 -3.92
CA GLU A 45 10.25 -9.04 -4.54
C GLU A 45 9.43 -8.58 -5.75
N ALA A 46 9.33 -9.42 -6.77
CA ALA A 46 8.41 -9.21 -7.87
C ALA A 46 6.97 -9.44 -7.40
N GLY A 47 6.05 -8.60 -7.83
CA GLY A 47 4.64 -8.74 -7.45
C GLY A 47 3.72 -8.38 -8.60
N ASP A 48 2.70 -9.19 -8.76
CA ASP A 48 1.63 -9.09 -9.74
C ASP A 48 0.24 -8.93 -9.09
N THR A 49 0.22 -8.60 -7.81
CA THR A 49 -1.00 -8.47 -7.02
C THR A 49 -1.07 -7.14 -6.29
N MET A 50 -2.28 -6.64 -6.11
CA MET A 50 -2.61 -5.55 -5.21
C MET A 50 -3.34 -6.11 -3.99
N LEU A 51 -2.98 -5.65 -2.80
CA LEU A 51 -3.67 -5.96 -1.56
C LEU A 51 -4.70 -4.89 -1.25
N LEU A 52 -5.92 -5.31 -0.95
CA LEU A 52 -7.07 -4.48 -0.59
C LEU A 52 -7.33 -4.68 0.90
N ILE A 53 -6.92 -3.74 1.73
CA ILE A 53 -7.05 -3.86 3.20
C ILE A 53 -8.44 -3.37 3.61
N PHE A 54 -9.24 -4.28 4.15
CA PHE A 54 -10.62 -4.03 4.57
C PHE A 54 -10.74 -3.76 6.07
N GLN A 55 -9.85 -4.34 6.88
CA GLN A 55 -9.80 -4.11 8.32
C GLN A 55 -8.40 -4.34 8.85
N GLY A 56 -7.96 -3.50 9.77
CA GLY A 56 -6.70 -3.64 10.48
C GLY A 56 -5.75 -2.47 10.30
N GLN A 57 -4.56 -2.62 10.88
CA GLN A 57 -3.44 -1.69 10.73
C GLN A 57 -2.26 -2.41 10.13
N VAL A 58 -1.60 -1.78 9.16
CA VAL A 58 -0.35 -2.26 8.56
C VAL A 58 0.73 -1.20 8.66
N GLU A 59 1.98 -1.63 8.74
CA GLU A 59 3.17 -0.78 8.72
C GLU A 59 3.86 -0.92 7.37
N VAL A 60 4.17 0.22 6.75
CA VAL A 60 5.02 0.31 5.58
C VAL A 60 6.42 0.67 6.04
N SER A 61 7.42 -0.13 5.65
CA SER A 61 8.82 0.05 6.04
C SER A 61 9.76 -0.19 4.87
N LYS A 62 10.99 0.34 4.99
CA LYS A 62 12.06 0.20 4.00
C LYS A 62 13.37 -0.20 4.62
N ASN A 63 14.17 -0.92 3.84
CA ASN A 63 15.56 -1.17 4.16
C ASN A 63 16.39 0.10 3.92
N MET A 64 17.09 0.54 4.95
CA MET A 64 17.97 1.71 4.92
C MET A 64 19.34 1.33 5.46
N MET A 65 20.39 1.91 4.87
CA MET A 65 21.73 1.81 5.40
C MET A 65 21.87 2.76 6.60
N VAL A 66 22.19 2.21 7.75
CA VAL A 66 22.39 2.98 8.99
C VAL A 66 23.81 2.82 9.51
N LYS A 67 24.34 3.89 10.12
CA LYS A 67 25.65 3.84 10.76
C LYS A 67 25.54 3.09 12.09
N ALA A 68 26.34 2.05 12.25
CA ALA A 68 26.53 1.30 13.49
C ALA A 68 27.94 1.53 14.03
N SER A 69 28.22 1.06 15.24
CA SER A 69 29.54 1.19 15.87
C SER A 69 30.69 0.52 15.07
N SER A 70 30.36 -0.51 14.30
CA SER A 70 31.31 -1.29 13.48
C SER A 70 31.30 -0.91 11.98
N GLY A 71 30.61 0.18 11.58
CA GLY A 71 30.47 0.59 10.17
C GLY A 71 29.03 0.83 9.76
N PHE A 72 28.71 0.50 8.51
CA PHE A 72 27.35 0.61 7.99
C PHE A 72 26.65 -0.76 7.97
N THR A 73 25.39 -0.78 8.36
CA THR A 73 24.54 -1.98 8.31
C THR A 73 23.18 -1.65 7.71
N MET A 74 22.52 -2.66 7.14
CA MET A 74 21.12 -2.52 6.72
C MET A 74 20.20 -2.63 7.94
N SER A 75 19.21 -1.76 8.01
CA SER A 75 18.17 -1.79 9.03
C SER A 75 16.83 -1.42 8.40
N THR A 76 15.79 -2.15 8.75
CA THR A 76 14.43 -1.82 8.32
C THR A 76 13.89 -0.67 9.17
N LYS A 77 13.40 0.37 8.52
CA LYS A 77 12.82 1.58 9.15
C LYS A 77 11.38 1.74 8.74
N SER A 78 10.52 1.90 9.73
CA SER A 78 9.12 2.25 9.54
C SER A 78 9.00 3.64 8.93
N ILE A 79 8.16 3.77 7.90
CA ILE A 79 7.89 5.03 7.19
C ILE A 79 6.53 5.57 7.63
N ILE A 80 5.48 4.73 7.55
CA ILE A 80 4.10 5.13 7.80
C ILE A 80 3.30 3.92 8.23
N ARG A 81 2.22 4.14 8.98
CA ARG A 81 1.18 3.15 9.24
C ARG A 81 -0.11 3.56 8.55
N LEU A 82 -0.81 2.58 8.05
CA LEU A 82 -2.12 2.73 7.45
C LEU A 82 -3.12 1.96 8.30
N GLU A 83 -4.21 2.61 8.70
CA GLU A 83 -5.21 2.05 9.63
C GLU A 83 -6.61 2.23 9.06
N THR A 84 -7.42 1.17 9.07
CA THR A 84 -8.81 1.25 8.66
C THR A 84 -9.68 1.89 9.74
N THR A 85 -10.71 2.62 9.31
CA THR A 85 -11.66 3.28 10.23
C THR A 85 -13.03 2.63 10.26
N ASP A 86 -13.41 1.90 9.21
CA ASP A 86 -14.73 1.28 9.07
C ASP A 86 -14.68 -0.03 8.25
N PRO A 87 -14.55 -1.16 8.93
CA PRO A 87 -14.39 -1.33 10.38
C PRO A 87 -12.98 -0.94 10.88
N ALA A 88 -12.93 -0.47 12.12
CA ALA A 88 -11.66 -0.25 12.82
C ALA A 88 -10.93 -1.59 13.10
N PRO A 89 -9.62 -1.57 13.41
CA PRO A 89 -8.89 -2.76 13.83
C PRO A 89 -9.58 -3.50 14.99
N SER A 90 -9.53 -4.82 14.98
CA SER A 90 -10.18 -5.65 16.01
C SER A 90 -9.38 -5.73 17.31
N ASN A 91 -8.10 -5.41 17.26
CA ASN A 91 -7.18 -5.45 18.40
C ASN A 91 -6.19 -4.27 18.34
N ASP A 92 -5.56 -3.99 19.48
CA ASP A 92 -4.54 -2.93 19.56
C ASP A 92 -3.31 -3.28 18.73
N PRO A 93 -2.71 -2.28 18.05
CA PRO A 93 -1.50 -2.49 17.29
C PRO A 93 -0.30 -2.79 18.20
N ILE A 94 0.64 -3.56 17.69
CA ILE A 94 1.91 -3.81 18.38
C ILE A 94 2.59 -2.47 18.70
N THR A 95 2.98 -2.29 19.95
CA THR A 95 3.68 -1.09 20.41
C THR A 95 5.01 -0.93 19.65
N GLN A 96 5.18 0.20 19.00
CA GLN A 96 6.37 0.54 18.20
C GLN A 96 6.71 2.03 18.40
N PRO A 97 7.93 2.47 18.04
CA PRO A 97 8.28 3.89 18.00
C PRO A 97 7.24 4.71 17.24
N THR A 98 7.09 5.97 17.62
CA THR A 98 6.09 6.87 17.05
C THR A 98 6.30 7.02 15.54
N VAL A 99 5.37 6.51 14.75
CA VAL A 99 5.31 6.62 13.30
C VAL A 99 3.99 7.29 12.93
N SER A 100 3.97 8.08 11.88
CA SER A 100 2.73 8.71 11.39
C SER A 100 1.70 7.64 11.00
N VAL A 101 0.44 7.84 11.44
CA VAL A 101 -0.67 6.95 11.11
C VAL A 101 -1.63 7.69 10.18
N VAL A 102 -1.85 7.14 8.99
CA VAL A 102 -2.89 7.60 8.06
C VAL A 102 -4.09 6.68 8.18
N LYS A 103 -5.27 7.29 8.34
CA LYS A 103 -6.54 6.58 8.52
C LYS A 103 -7.43 6.73 7.29
N ALA A 104 -8.06 5.63 6.87
CA ALA A 104 -9.03 5.60 5.78
C ALA A 104 -10.06 4.48 6.03
N PRO A 105 -11.26 4.55 5.39
CA PRO A 105 -12.24 3.46 5.50
C PRO A 105 -11.70 2.10 5.07
N ALA A 106 -10.94 2.08 3.99
CA ALA A 106 -10.16 0.95 3.47
C ALA A 106 -9.09 1.50 2.54
N PHE A 107 -8.08 0.70 2.18
CA PHE A 107 -7.00 1.17 1.31
C PHE A 107 -6.38 0.03 0.50
N GLY A 108 -5.80 0.38 -0.65
CA GLY A 108 -5.05 -0.53 -1.49
C GLY A 108 -3.55 -0.31 -1.36
N ILE A 109 -2.78 -1.39 -1.43
CA ILE A 109 -1.32 -1.37 -1.39
C ILE A 109 -0.77 -2.25 -2.51
N GLY A 110 0.32 -1.83 -3.14
CA GLY A 110 0.93 -2.55 -4.26
C GLY A 110 0.26 -2.25 -5.60
N GLU A 111 -0.36 -1.07 -5.71
CA GLU A 111 -1.09 -0.57 -6.86
C GLU A 111 -0.26 -0.52 -8.15
N PHE A 112 1.06 -0.40 -8.04
CA PHE A 112 1.94 -0.41 -9.22
C PHE A 112 1.89 -1.74 -9.97
N SER A 113 1.56 -2.83 -9.28
CA SER A 113 1.35 -4.14 -9.90
C SER A 113 0.12 -4.20 -10.81
N LEU A 114 -0.79 -3.22 -10.76
CA LEU A 114 -1.91 -3.12 -11.71
C LEU A 114 -1.53 -2.40 -13.02
N VAL A 115 -0.33 -1.82 -13.09
CA VAL A 115 0.10 -0.96 -14.22
C VAL A 115 1.41 -1.45 -14.84
N LEU A 116 2.27 -2.08 -14.05
CA LEU A 116 3.60 -2.52 -14.46
C LEU A 116 3.71 -4.03 -14.33
N ASP A 117 3.99 -4.70 -15.44
CA ASP A 117 4.35 -6.11 -15.44
C ASP A 117 5.63 -6.33 -14.63
N HIS A 118 5.61 -7.34 -13.77
CA HIS A 118 6.73 -7.68 -12.90
C HIS A 118 7.24 -6.52 -12.03
N ALA A 119 6.32 -5.65 -11.58
CA ALA A 119 6.66 -4.55 -10.67
C ALA A 119 7.37 -5.08 -9.43
N LYS A 120 8.53 -4.51 -9.09
CA LYS A 120 9.17 -4.80 -7.81
C LYS A 120 8.46 -4.07 -6.69
N ARG A 121 8.26 -4.76 -5.57
CA ARG A 121 7.74 -4.16 -4.35
C ARG A 121 8.69 -3.06 -3.87
N THR A 122 8.16 -1.87 -3.67
CA THR A 122 8.95 -0.70 -3.27
C THR A 122 9.19 -0.60 -1.78
N SER A 123 8.51 -1.42 -0.97
CA SER A 123 8.55 -1.38 0.49
C SER A 123 8.12 -2.73 1.07
N HIS A 124 8.50 -2.98 2.32
CA HIS A 124 7.87 -4.03 3.12
C HIS A 124 6.50 -3.54 3.63
N VAL A 125 5.56 -4.46 3.76
CA VAL A 125 4.27 -4.22 4.43
C VAL A 125 4.05 -5.34 5.44
N THR A 126 3.85 -4.97 6.70
CA THR A 126 3.68 -5.91 7.81
C THR A 126 2.39 -5.61 8.57
N ALA A 127 1.63 -6.64 8.90
CA ALA A 127 0.44 -6.53 9.73
C ALA A 127 0.81 -6.12 11.16
N MET A 128 0.15 -5.09 11.71
CA MET A 128 0.37 -4.60 13.09
C MET A 128 -0.77 -5.04 14.02
N THR A 129 -1.91 -5.40 13.46
CA THR A 129 -3.09 -5.97 14.12
C THR A 129 -3.50 -7.22 13.38
N ASP A 130 -4.59 -7.86 13.76
CA ASP A 130 -5.29 -8.78 12.86
C ASP A 130 -5.74 -7.98 11.64
N VAL A 131 -5.44 -8.48 10.44
CA VAL A 131 -5.75 -7.82 9.18
C VAL A 131 -6.64 -8.71 8.33
N LYS A 132 -7.77 -8.13 7.88
CA LYS A 132 -8.62 -8.71 6.85
C LYS A 132 -8.36 -8.01 5.53
N TYR A 133 -8.01 -8.76 4.50
CA TYR A 133 -7.62 -8.19 3.21
C TYR A 133 -8.08 -9.05 2.03
N GLY A 134 -8.07 -8.44 0.86
CA GLY A 134 -8.29 -9.12 -0.41
C GLY A 134 -7.05 -9.05 -1.29
N ILE A 135 -6.87 -10.06 -2.13
CA ILE A 135 -5.81 -10.14 -3.12
C ILE A 135 -6.45 -9.98 -4.50
N LEU A 136 -6.05 -8.96 -5.25
CA LEU A 136 -6.45 -8.73 -6.64
C LEU A 136 -5.22 -8.92 -7.53
N SER A 137 -5.24 -9.91 -8.44
CA SER A 137 -4.15 -10.12 -9.38
C SER A 137 -4.20 -9.15 -10.56
N LEU A 138 -3.04 -8.84 -11.16
CA LEU A 138 -2.95 -8.08 -12.40
C LEU A 138 -3.73 -8.79 -13.53
N GLU A 139 -3.64 -10.11 -13.62
CA GLU A 139 -4.34 -10.91 -14.64
C GLU A 139 -5.85 -10.74 -14.52
N ASP A 140 -6.41 -10.90 -13.31
CA ASP A 140 -7.85 -10.76 -13.08
C ASP A 140 -8.32 -9.33 -13.34
N PHE A 141 -7.57 -8.34 -12.86
CA PHE A 141 -7.87 -6.93 -13.10
C PHE A 141 -7.84 -6.60 -14.60
N SER A 142 -6.80 -7.02 -15.33
CA SER A 142 -6.67 -6.81 -16.78
C SER A 142 -7.84 -7.45 -17.53
N ARG A 143 -8.21 -8.68 -17.18
CA ARG A 143 -9.36 -9.39 -17.78
C ARG A 143 -10.68 -8.65 -17.57
N ILE A 144 -10.88 -8.01 -16.41
CA ILE A 144 -12.08 -7.20 -16.12
C ILE A 144 -12.06 -5.92 -16.96
N VAL A 145 -10.91 -5.24 -17.05
CA VAL A 145 -10.75 -4.01 -17.82
C VAL A 145 -10.90 -4.27 -19.32
N ASP A 146 -10.37 -5.36 -19.84
CA ASP A 146 -10.50 -5.74 -21.26
C ASP A 146 -11.97 -5.93 -21.67
N LYS A 147 -12.77 -6.50 -20.79
CA LYS A 147 -14.21 -6.64 -21.01
C LYS A 147 -14.99 -5.33 -20.86
N ASN A 148 -14.50 -4.43 -19.99
CA ASN A 148 -15.14 -3.17 -19.66
C ASN A 148 -14.10 -2.03 -19.59
N PRO A 149 -13.59 -1.52 -20.71
CA PRO A 149 -12.52 -0.52 -20.74
C PRO A 149 -12.83 0.78 -19.95
N SER A 150 -14.11 1.08 -19.72
CA SER A 150 -14.55 2.23 -18.91
C SER A 150 -14.14 2.13 -17.43
N ILE A 151 -13.81 0.93 -16.91
CA ILE A 151 -13.32 0.73 -15.54
C ILE A 151 -11.86 1.15 -15.41
N GLY A 152 -11.04 0.79 -16.39
CA GLY A 152 -9.59 1.00 -16.36
C GLY A 152 -9.22 2.47 -16.20
N GLY A 153 -9.88 3.35 -16.96
CA GLY A 153 -9.59 4.79 -16.94
C GLY A 153 -9.62 5.42 -15.54
N PRO A 154 -10.71 5.32 -14.80
CA PRO A 154 -10.80 5.83 -13.42
C PRO A 154 -9.77 5.23 -12.47
N VAL A 155 -9.51 3.93 -12.55
CA VAL A 155 -8.53 3.26 -11.67
C VAL A 155 -7.10 3.70 -12.01
N TYR A 156 -6.73 3.66 -13.29
CA TYR A 156 -5.39 4.10 -13.72
C TYR A 156 -5.14 5.58 -13.41
N PHE A 157 -6.17 6.42 -13.49
CA PHE A 157 -6.05 7.82 -13.10
C PHE A 157 -5.74 7.99 -11.61
N GLU A 158 -6.42 7.26 -10.71
CA GLU A 158 -6.12 7.32 -9.27
C GLU A 158 -4.74 6.70 -8.95
N VAL A 159 -4.31 5.65 -9.63
CA VAL A 159 -2.96 5.10 -9.51
C VAL A 159 -1.92 6.13 -9.97
N ALA A 160 -2.12 6.78 -11.13
CA ALA A 160 -1.22 7.82 -11.62
C ALA A 160 -1.13 9.00 -10.64
N LYS A 161 -2.27 9.44 -10.07
CA LYS A 161 -2.32 10.50 -9.07
C LYS A 161 -1.56 10.11 -7.79
N SER A 162 -1.68 8.87 -7.33
CA SER A 162 -0.89 8.33 -6.20
C SER A 162 0.61 8.40 -6.53
N ALA A 163 1.01 7.93 -7.71
CA ALA A 163 2.41 7.95 -8.15
C ALA A 163 2.99 9.38 -8.21
N VAL A 164 2.22 10.34 -8.74
CA VAL A 164 2.63 11.75 -8.82
C VAL A 164 2.78 12.36 -7.41
N ASN A 165 1.86 12.09 -6.50
CA ASN A 165 1.94 12.57 -5.12
C ASN A 165 3.16 11.97 -4.40
N ASN A 166 3.43 10.68 -4.57
CA ASN A 166 4.60 10.01 -4.01
C ASN A 166 5.90 10.61 -4.56
N LEU A 167 5.96 10.89 -5.87
CA LEU A 167 7.10 11.54 -6.50
C LEU A 167 7.33 12.96 -5.97
N ALA A 168 6.26 13.75 -5.83
CA ALA A 168 6.34 15.10 -5.30
C ALA A 168 6.88 15.11 -3.86
N THR A 169 6.39 14.20 -3.00
CA THR A 169 6.89 14.02 -1.63
C THR A 169 8.36 13.63 -1.62
N ALA A 170 8.75 12.63 -2.42
CA ALA A 170 10.14 12.19 -2.52
C ALA A 170 11.07 13.31 -3.00
N THR A 171 10.64 14.13 -3.96
CA THR A 171 11.39 15.29 -4.45
C THR A 171 11.60 16.34 -3.35
N GLN A 172 10.55 16.62 -2.56
CA GLN A 172 10.65 17.54 -1.43
C GLN A 172 11.63 17.02 -0.36
N ASP A 173 11.57 15.72 -0.06
CA ASP A 173 12.46 15.08 0.92
C ASP A 173 13.93 15.16 0.46
N ILE A 174 14.20 14.90 -0.82
CA ILE A 174 15.55 15.05 -1.40
C ILE A 174 16.02 16.51 -1.28
N SER A 175 15.18 17.50 -1.55
CA SER A 175 15.50 18.91 -1.40
C SER A 175 15.85 19.25 0.06
N ASN A 176 15.03 18.79 1.01
CA ASN A 176 15.25 19.02 2.43
C ASN A 176 16.57 18.39 2.92
N LEU A 177 16.85 17.14 2.50
CA LEU A 177 18.11 16.45 2.81
C LEU A 177 19.31 17.15 2.21
N THR A 178 19.19 17.64 0.97
CA THR A 178 20.26 18.41 0.30
C THR A 178 20.57 19.70 1.07
N HIS A 179 19.54 20.45 1.47
CA HIS A 179 19.73 21.64 2.30
C HIS A 179 20.39 21.31 3.65
N ALA A 180 19.91 20.28 4.35
CA ALA A 180 20.51 19.85 5.63
C ALA A 180 21.98 19.45 5.46
N PHE A 181 22.34 18.76 4.38
CA PHE A 181 23.72 18.41 4.05
C PHE A 181 24.57 19.66 3.85
N PHE A 182 24.13 20.64 3.04
CA PHE A 182 24.87 21.89 2.85
C PHE A 182 25.09 22.63 4.16
N PHE A 183 24.08 22.75 5.02
CA PHE A 183 24.25 23.36 6.34
C PHE A 183 25.25 22.61 7.23
N ALA A 184 25.34 21.30 7.11
CA ALA A 184 26.28 20.49 7.91
C ALA A 184 27.74 20.63 7.45
N VAL A 185 27.98 20.82 6.14
CA VAL A 185 29.35 20.86 5.57
C VAL A 185 29.90 22.31 5.41
N THR A 186 29.08 23.33 5.54
CA THR A 186 29.50 24.75 5.43
C THR A 186 29.79 25.40 6.79
N LYS A 187 29.75 24.63 7.87
CA LYS A 187 30.27 25.01 9.20
C LYS A 187 31.71 24.60 9.33
#